data_4d0e0e41b856f2e45a7bee1bc8c78ea8
#
_entry.id   4d0e0e41b856f2e45a7bee1bc8c78ea8
#
_cell.length_a   1.000
_cell.length_b   1.000
_cell.length_c   1.000
_cell.angle_alpha   90.00
_cell.angle_beta   90.00
_cell.angle_gamma   90.00
#
_symmetry.space_group_name_H-M   'P 1'
#
loop_
_entity.id
_entity.type
_entity.pdbx_description
1 polymer ?
#
loop_
_entity_poly.entity_id
_entity_poly.type
_entity_poly.pdbx_seq_one_letter_code
_entity_poly.pdbx_strand_id
1 'polypeptide(L)'
;PSIKRFYITMFTLWNHPGIQRNALQERCVEIAKKLESVEGWPYPEFSDKSKFDQFIDKMLMEKFVKEGPNKELNTSRITQKARKDYSNFFNRQFLDLIKELN
;
A
#
# COMPACT_ATOMS: atom_id res chain seq x y z
N PRO A 1 5.20 10.16 -6.32
CA PRO A 1 4.01 9.33 -6.47
C PRO A 1 4.22 7.86 -6.14
N SER A 2 5.32 7.25 -6.64
CA SER A 2 5.57 5.83 -6.42
C SER A 2 5.85 5.49 -4.95
N ILE A 3 6.49 6.38 -4.21
CA ILE A 3 6.78 6.12 -2.79
C ILE A 3 5.49 6.16 -1.95
N LYS A 4 4.56 7.04 -2.29
CA LYS A 4 3.27 7.09 -1.60
C LYS A 4 2.44 5.85 -1.88
N ARG A 5 2.44 5.38 -3.14
CA ARG A 5 1.76 4.13 -3.52
C ARG A 5 2.38 2.94 -2.80
N PHE A 6 3.70 2.91 -2.72
CA PHE A 6 4.44 1.89 -1.98
C PHE A 6 3.96 1.85 -0.53
N TYR A 7 3.94 3.01 0.13
CA TYR A 7 3.55 3.09 1.54
C TYR A 7 2.10 2.67 1.77
N ILE A 8 1.19 3.14 0.92
CA ILE A 8 -0.23 2.75 1.01
C ILE A 8 -0.36 1.23 0.93
N THR A 9 0.29 0.63 -0.06
CA THR A 9 0.22 -0.81 -0.28
C THR A 9 0.80 -1.59 0.89
N MET A 10 1.98 -1.21 1.33
CA MET A 10 2.67 -1.93 2.40
C MET A 10 1.96 -1.73 3.74
N PHE A 11 1.51 -0.52 4.05
CA PHE A 11 0.80 -0.25 5.30
C PHE A 11 -0.52 -1.02 5.35
N THR A 12 -1.25 -1.04 4.25
CA THR A 12 -2.49 -1.81 4.15
C THR A 12 -2.22 -3.29 4.39
N LEU A 13 -1.17 -3.81 3.78
CA LEU A 13 -0.79 -5.21 3.93
C LEU A 13 -0.36 -5.53 5.37
N TRP A 14 0.39 -4.63 6.03
CA TRP A 14 0.77 -4.81 7.43
C TRP A 14 -0.43 -4.88 8.36
N ASN A 15 -1.49 -4.14 8.04
CA ASN A 15 -2.71 -4.13 8.85
C ASN A 15 -3.69 -5.25 8.49
N HIS A 16 -3.51 -5.89 7.35
CA HIS A 16 -4.37 -6.97 6.87
C HIS A 16 -3.52 -8.13 6.36
N PRO A 17 -2.71 -8.77 7.23
CA PRO A 17 -1.88 -9.89 6.79
C PRO A 17 -2.74 -11.05 6.29
N GLY A 18 -2.29 -11.68 5.22
CA GLY A 18 -3.03 -12.76 4.59
C GLY A 18 -4.15 -12.30 3.67
N ILE A 19 -4.20 -11.03 3.35
CA ILE A 19 -5.24 -10.48 2.47
C ILE A 19 -5.11 -11.04 1.05
N GLN A 20 -6.24 -11.23 0.38
CA GLN A 20 -6.25 -11.61 -1.03
C GLN A 20 -5.91 -10.41 -1.91
N ARG A 21 -5.35 -10.69 -3.07
CA ARG A 21 -4.89 -9.64 -3.99
C ARG A 21 -5.97 -8.64 -4.37
N ASN A 22 -7.15 -9.13 -4.73
CA ASN A 22 -8.26 -8.25 -5.13
C ASN A 22 -8.66 -7.31 -3.99
N ALA A 23 -8.75 -7.83 -2.77
CA ALA A 23 -9.11 -7.04 -1.61
C ALA A 23 -8.03 -5.99 -1.31
N LEU A 24 -6.76 -6.34 -1.46
CA LEU A 24 -5.66 -5.39 -1.30
C LEU A 24 -5.74 -4.25 -2.31
N GLN A 25 -5.97 -4.59 -3.58
CA GLN A 25 -6.14 -3.58 -4.63
C GLN A 25 -7.28 -2.62 -4.32
N GLU A 26 -8.44 -3.16 -3.95
CA GLU A 26 -9.61 -2.35 -3.65
C GLU A 26 -9.37 -1.40 -2.49
N ARG A 27 -8.75 -1.89 -1.41
CA ARG A 27 -8.42 -1.03 -0.27
C ARG A 27 -7.43 0.07 -0.66
N CYS A 28 -6.40 -0.29 -1.40
CA CYS A 28 -5.40 0.69 -1.86
C CYS A 28 -6.03 1.78 -2.70
N VAL A 29 -6.92 1.42 -3.62
CA VAL A 29 -7.63 2.39 -4.45
C VAL A 29 -8.52 3.30 -3.60
N GLU A 30 -9.25 2.75 -2.65
CA GLU A 30 -10.10 3.54 -1.75
C GLU A 30 -9.29 4.54 -0.94
N ILE A 31 -8.17 4.09 -0.37
CA ILE A 31 -7.27 4.95 0.40
C ILE A 31 -6.69 6.05 -0.49
N ALA A 32 -6.25 5.68 -1.68
CA ALA A 32 -5.68 6.65 -2.64
C ALA A 32 -6.71 7.71 -3.02
N LYS A 33 -7.95 7.32 -3.27
CA LYS A 33 -9.03 8.26 -3.60
C LYS A 33 -9.31 9.23 -2.45
N LYS A 34 -9.32 8.72 -1.22
CA LYS A 34 -9.51 9.56 -0.04
C LYS A 34 -8.36 10.54 0.13
N LEU A 35 -7.13 10.08 -0.07
CA LEU A 35 -5.94 10.93 0.01
C LEU A 35 -5.96 12.01 -1.08
N GLU A 36 -6.35 11.67 -2.30
CA GLU A 36 -6.49 12.65 -3.37
C GLU A 36 -7.49 13.74 -3.00
N SER A 37 -8.62 13.34 -2.42
CA SER A 37 -9.67 14.27 -2.01
C SER A 37 -9.21 15.19 -0.88
N VAL A 38 -8.56 14.65 0.14
CA VAL A 38 -8.13 15.41 1.32
C VAL A 38 -6.92 16.29 1.01
N GLU A 39 -5.94 15.75 0.29
CA GLU A 39 -4.69 16.45 -0.01
C GLU A 39 -4.79 17.35 -1.24
N GLY A 40 -5.86 17.23 -2.01
CA GLY A 40 -6.03 17.99 -3.23
C GLY A 40 -5.03 17.66 -4.33
N TRP A 41 -4.60 16.39 -4.41
CA TRP A 41 -3.60 16.00 -5.39
C TRP A 41 -4.16 16.03 -6.80
N PRO A 42 -3.42 16.63 -7.75
CA PRO A 42 -3.88 16.77 -9.14
C PRO A 42 -3.55 15.56 -10.02
N TYR A 43 -3.29 14.41 -9.45
CA TYR A 43 -2.83 13.23 -10.20
C TYR A 43 -3.91 12.14 -10.19
N PRO A 44 -4.90 12.18 -11.13
CA PRO A 44 -6.00 11.22 -11.14
C PRO A 44 -5.53 9.77 -11.31
N GLU A 45 -4.40 9.54 -11.93
CA GLU A 45 -3.84 8.20 -12.12
C GLU A 45 -3.26 7.61 -10.85
N PHE A 46 -3.13 8.41 -9.78
CA PHE A 46 -2.62 7.92 -8.51
C PHE A 46 -3.49 6.81 -7.93
N SER A 47 -4.82 6.94 -8.08
CA SER A 47 -5.77 5.95 -7.59
C SER A 47 -6.19 4.92 -8.64
N ASP A 48 -5.49 4.88 -9.78
CA ASP A 48 -5.77 3.93 -10.85
C ASP A 48 -5.49 2.49 -10.38
N LYS A 49 -6.52 1.65 -10.46
CA LYS A 49 -6.44 0.25 -10.04
C LYS A 49 -5.33 -0.50 -10.77
N SER A 50 -5.16 -0.24 -12.07
CA SER A 50 -4.12 -0.92 -12.87
C SER A 50 -2.71 -0.57 -12.40
N LYS A 51 -2.50 0.65 -11.91
CA LYS A 51 -1.21 1.08 -11.37
C LYS A 51 -0.89 0.35 -10.06
N PHE A 52 -1.89 0.15 -9.21
CA PHE A 52 -1.71 -0.63 -8.00
C PHE A 52 -1.46 -2.11 -8.32
N ASP A 53 -2.14 -2.63 -9.33
CA ASP A 53 -1.94 -4.01 -9.77
C ASP A 53 -0.50 -4.23 -10.24
N GLN A 54 0.01 -3.34 -11.09
CA GLN A 54 1.40 -3.37 -11.56
C GLN A 54 2.38 -3.24 -10.40
N PHE A 55 2.04 -2.40 -9.42
CA PHE A 55 2.88 -2.19 -8.26
C PHE A 55 2.97 -3.45 -7.39
N ILE A 56 1.84 -4.14 -7.19
CA ILE A 56 1.81 -5.40 -6.45
C ILE A 56 2.66 -6.45 -7.15
N ASP A 57 2.56 -6.56 -8.49
CA ASP A 57 3.42 -7.45 -9.27
C ASP A 57 4.89 -7.17 -9.02
N LYS A 58 5.27 -5.89 -9.02
CA LYS A 58 6.65 -5.48 -8.78
C LYS A 58 7.11 -5.87 -7.38
N MET A 59 6.25 -5.67 -6.37
CA MET A 59 6.57 -6.02 -5.00
C MET A 59 6.75 -7.53 -4.83
N LEU A 60 5.95 -8.33 -5.51
CA LEU A 60 6.12 -9.79 -5.53
C LEU A 60 7.42 -10.19 -6.21
N MET A 61 7.71 -9.58 -7.35
CA MET A 61 8.94 -9.86 -8.10
C MET A 61 10.19 -9.50 -7.30
N GLU A 62 10.18 -8.40 -6.59
CA GLU A 62 11.29 -7.93 -5.77
C GLU A 62 11.31 -8.55 -4.38
N LYS A 63 10.36 -9.42 -4.08
CA LYS A 63 10.26 -10.17 -2.82
C LYS A 63 10.03 -9.32 -1.57
N PHE A 64 9.46 -8.14 -1.74
CA PHE A 64 8.94 -7.36 -0.60
C PHE A 64 7.64 -7.94 -0.09
N VAL A 65 6.89 -8.60 -0.96
CA VAL A 65 5.62 -9.26 -0.66
C VAL A 65 5.75 -10.73 -1.04
N LYS A 66 5.17 -11.59 -0.22
CA LYS A 66 5.16 -13.04 -0.45
C LYS A 66 3.73 -13.50 -0.70
N GLU A 67 3.60 -14.45 -1.62
CA GLU A 67 2.33 -15.11 -1.89
C GLU A 67 2.35 -16.51 -1.25
N GLY A 68 1.34 -16.80 -0.46
CA GLY A 68 1.20 -18.09 0.19
C GLY A 68 0.46 -19.12 -0.68
N PRO A 69 0.24 -20.33 -0.13
CA PRO A 69 -0.34 -21.43 -0.90
C PRO A 69 -1.79 -21.19 -1.34
N ASN A 70 -2.52 -20.33 -0.66
CA ASN A 70 -3.89 -19.95 -1.02
C ASN A 70 -3.93 -18.57 -1.68
N LYS A 71 -2.81 -18.13 -2.26
CA LYS A 71 -2.63 -16.83 -2.90
C LYS A 71 -2.81 -15.65 -1.95
N GLU A 72 -2.79 -15.89 -0.65
CA GLU A 72 -2.79 -14.82 0.35
C GLU A 72 -1.45 -14.07 0.33
N LEU A 73 -1.52 -12.77 0.58
CA LEU A 73 -0.34 -11.91 0.52
C LEU A 73 0.11 -11.50 1.92
N ASN A 74 1.42 -11.50 2.12
CA ASN A 74 2.06 -11.07 3.36
C ASN A 74 3.35 -10.33 3.03
N THR A 75 3.78 -9.46 3.93
CA THR A 75 5.07 -8.78 3.78
C THR A 75 6.21 -9.74 4.12
N SER A 76 7.34 -9.54 3.47
CA SER A 76 8.55 -10.27 3.81
C SER A 76 9.11 -9.76 5.15
N ARG A 77 10.00 -10.57 5.74
CA ARG A 77 10.64 -10.22 7.01
C ARG A 77 11.43 -8.91 6.92
N ILE A 78 12.12 -8.68 5.80
CA ILE A 78 12.89 -7.47 5.57
C ILE A 78 11.99 -6.24 5.58
N THR A 79 10.85 -6.33 4.90
CA THR A 79 9.88 -5.24 4.82
C THR A 79 9.29 -4.91 6.20
N GLN A 80 9.01 -5.94 7.00
CA GLN A 80 8.49 -5.74 8.35
C GLN A 80 9.49 -5.00 9.24
N LYS A 81 10.76 -5.33 9.13
CA LYS A 81 11.83 -4.63 9.88
C LYS A 81 11.94 -3.18 9.48
N ALA A 82 11.72 -2.88 8.20
CA ALA A 82 11.83 -1.52 7.66
C ALA A 82 10.58 -0.67 7.92
N ARG A 83 9.55 -1.22 8.55
CA ARG A 83 8.27 -0.52 8.76
C ARG A 83 8.43 0.84 9.43
N LYS A 84 9.26 0.92 10.47
CA LYS A 84 9.53 2.16 11.19
C LYS A 84 10.25 3.18 10.31
N ASP A 85 11.19 2.70 9.51
CA ASP A 85 11.97 3.56 8.63
C ASP A 85 11.10 4.19 7.57
N TYR A 86 10.19 3.40 6.97
CA TYR A 86 9.27 3.91 5.95
C TYR A 86 8.36 5.00 6.51
N SER A 87 7.90 4.86 7.74
CA SER A 87 7.02 5.85 8.33
C SER A 87 7.69 7.21 8.53
N ASN A 88 9.02 7.24 8.60
CA ASN A 88 9.77 8.49 8.74
C ASN A 88 9.78 9.34 7.47
N PHE A 89 9.42 8.79 6.31
CA PHE A 89 9.37 9.53 5.06
C PHE A 89 8.11 10.37 4.89
N PHE A 90 7.14 10.22 5.77
CA PHE A 90 5.83 10.85 5.61
C PHE A 90 5.50 11.72 6.81
N ASN A 91 4.78 12.81 6.57
CA ASN A 91 4.34 13.67 7.64
C ASN A 91 3.26 12.98 8.49
N ARG A 92 3.03 13.50 9.68
CA ARG A 92 2.10 12.91 10.63
C ARG A 92 0.68 12.85 10.10
N GLN A 93 0.27 13.88 9.40
CA GLN A 93 -1.09 13.95 8.84
C GLN A 93 -1.34 12.80 7.85
N PHE A 94 -0.38 12.55 6.96
CA PHE A 94 -0.47 11.46 6.00
C PHE A 94 -0.56 10.11 6.72
N LEU A 95 0.29 9.89 7.71
CA LEU A 95 0.32 8.63 8.46
C LEU A 95 -0.99 8.40 9.24
N ASP A 96 -1.50 9.44 9.89
CA ASP A 96 -2.73 9.34 10.65
C ASP A 96 -3.92 9.03 9.73
N LEU A 97 -3.95 9.65 8.56
CA LEU A 97 -5.00 9.40 7.58
C LEU A 97 -4.97 7.97 7.07
N ILE A 98 -3.79 7.44 6.76
CA ILE A 98 -3.62 6.04 6.34
C ILE A 98 -4.12 5.10 7.43
N LYS A 99 -3.80 5.36 8.68
CA LYS A 99 -4.26 4.55 9.82
C LYS A 99 -5.77 4.58 9.95
N GLU A 100 -6.36 5.77 9.85
CA GLU A 100 -7.80 5.96 9.96
C GLU A 100 -8.56 5.22 8.88
N LEU A 101 -8.03 5.21 7.64
CA LEU A 101 -8.67 4.58 6.50
C LEU A 101 -8.49 3.06 6.48
N ASN A 102 -7.64 2.51 7.31
CA ASN A 102 -7.45 1.07 7.45
C ASN A 102 -8.14 0.53 8.70
#